data_8f5041522e777b91e87955e054b7a953
#
_entry.id   8f5041522e777b91e87955e054b7a953
#
_cell.length_a   1.000
_cell.length_b   1.000
_cell.length_c   1.000
_cell.angle_alpha   90.00
_cell.angle_beta   90.00
_cell.angle_gamma   90.00
#
_symmetry.space_group_name_H-M   'P 1'
#
loop_
_entity.id
_entity.type
_entity.pdbx_description
1 polymer ?
#
loop_
_entity_poly.entity_id
_entity_poly.type
_entity_poly.pdbx_seq_one_letter_code
_entity_poly.pdbx_strand_id
1 'polypeptide(L)' 'DGSTIKYIAAGLAVGLACIAGGMAVGKIGAAAMGAMSENAELSGKALPFVGLAEGICLWGFLVALLILIL' A
#
# COMPACT_ATOMS: atom_id res chain seq x y z
N ASP A 1 -25.94 12.95 5.65
CA ASP A 1 -25.95 12.68 7.07
C ASP A 1 -24.61 12.07 7.52
N GLY A 2 -24.48 11.74 8.79
CA GLY A 2 -23.23 11.21 9.34
C GLY A 2 -22.82 9.89 8.69
N SER A 3 -23.75 9.06 8.26
CA SER A 3 -23.45 7.80 7.58
C SER A 3 -22.85 8.02 6.22
N THR A 4 -23.38 8.98 5.47
CA THR A 4 -22.85 9.31 4.15
C THR A 4 -21.40 9.80 4.26
N ILE A 5 -21.14 10.70 5.18
CA ILE A 5 -19.78 11.22 5.41
C ILE A 5 -18.84 10.09 5.84
N LYS A 6 -19.31 9.19 6.68
CA LYS A 6 -18.56 8.05 7.16
C LYS A 6 -18.11 7.15 6.00
N TYR A 7 -19.01 6.83 5.08
CA TYR A 7 -18.67 5.99 3.92
C TYR A 7 -17.70 6.70 2.99
N ILE A 8 -17.87 8.00 2.77
CA ILE A 8 -16.94 8.78 1.96
C ILE A 8 -15.57 8.83 2.61
N ALA A 9 -15.51 9.05 3.93
CA ALA A 9 -14.24 9.09 4.66
C ALA A 9 -13.50 7.75 4.57
N ALA A 10 -14.21 6.63 4.71
CA ALA A 10 -13.63 5.30 4.60
C ALA A 10 -13.09 5.05 3.18
N GLY A 11 -13.85 5.43 2.17
CA GLY A 11 -13.43 5.31 0.77
C GLY A 11 -12.19 6.15 0.46
N LEU A 12 -12.13 7.38 0.98
CA LEU A 12 -10.97 8.23 0.81
C LEU A 12 -9.75 7.67 1.53
N ALA A 13 -9.92 7.15 2.74
CA ALA A 13 -8.82 6.59 3.51
C ALA A 13 -8.14 5.44 2.77
N VAL A 14 -8.92 4.44 2.34
CA VAL A 14 -8.35 3.29 1.64
C VAL A 14 -7.94 3.67 0.21
N GLY A 15 -8.70 4.51 -0.48
CA GLY A 15 -8.41 4.91 -1.85
C GLY A 15 -7.09 5.67 -1.96
N LEU A 16 -6.90 6.69 -1.13
CA LEU A 16 -5.67 7.47 -1.13
C LEU A 16 -4.47 6.61 -0.69
N ALA A 17 -4.64 5.77 0.32
CA ALA A 17 -3.59 4.88 0.77
C ALA A 17 -3.19 3.89 -0.32
N CYS A 18 -4.16 3.33 -1.06
CA CYS A 18 -3.86 2.37 -2.13
C CYS A 18 -3.25 3.03 -3.35
N ILE A 19 -3.61 4.28 -3.67
CA ILE A 19 -2.93 5.03 -4.73
C ILE A 19 -1.46 5.23 -4.34
N ALA A 20 -1.20 5.72 -3.13
CA ALA A 20 0.15 5.95 -2.66
C ALA A 20 0.94 4.64 -2.56
N GLY A 21 0.32 3.59 -2.00
CA GLY A 21 0.94 2.28 -1.88
C GLY A 21 1.25 1.65 -3.23
N GLY A 22 0.34 1.78 -4.19
CA GLY A 22 0.54 1.29 -5.55
C GLY A 22 1.70 1.99 -6.24
N MET A 23 1.81 3.31 -6.09
CA MET A 23 2.95 4.06 -6.63
C MET A 23 4.27 3.64 -5.97
N ALA A 24 4.26 3.45 -4.65
CA ALA A 24 5.45 3.02 -3.93
C ALA A 24 5.88 1.61 -4.35
N VAL A 25 4.93 0.66 -4.42
CA VAL A 25 5.20 -0.71 -4.87
C VAL A 25 5.73 -0.71 -6.30
N GLY A 26 5.15 0.13 -7.17
CA GLY A 26 5.60 0.25 -8.55
C GLY A 26 7.05 0.71 -8.65
N LYS A 27 7.41 1.75 -7.91
CA LYS A 27 8.78 2.29 -7.92
C LYS A 27 9.78 1.33 -7.30
N ILE A 28 9.47 0.80 -6.12
CA ILE A 28 10.34 -0.13 -5.40
C ILE A 28 10.45 -1.43 -6.16
N GLY A 29 9.33 -1.93 -6.68
CA GLY A 29 9.29 -3.16 -7.48
C GLY A 29 10.13 -3.06 -8.74
N ALA A 30 10.02 -1.95 -9.46
CA ALA A 30 10.82 -1.73 -10.68
C ALA A 30 12.31 -1.68 -10.33
N ALA A 31 12.69 -0.97 -9.27
CA ALA A 31 14.08 -0.91 -8.83
C ALA A 31 14.59 -2.29 -8.39
N ALA A 32 13.75 -3.04 -7.66
CA ALA A 32 14.10 -4.39 -7.21
C ALA A 32 14.30 -5.34 -8.39
N MET A 33 13.42 -5.29 -9.38
CA MET A 33 13.55 -6.13 -10.58
C MET A 33 14.81 -5.80 -11.35
N GLY A 34 15.15 -4.51 -11.46
CA GLY A 34 16.40 -4.09 -12.09
C GLY A 34 17.62 -4.62 -11.35
N ALA A 35 17.63 -4.54 -10.03
CA ALA A 35 18.72 -5.05 -9.21
C ALA A 35 18.85 -6.57 -9.31
N MET A 36 17.71 -7.28 -9.29
CA MET A 36 17.69 -8.75 -9.39
C MET A 36 18.12 -9.24 -10.76
N SER A 37 17.92 -8.46 -11.82
CA SER A 37 18.38 -8.83 -13.15
C SER A 37 19.90 -8.85 -13.23
N GLU A 38 20.59 -8.04 -12.42
CA GLU A 38 22.05 -8.03 -12.34
C GLU A 38 22.58 -9.03 -11.31
N ASN A 39 21.85 -9.23 -10.22
CA ASN A 39 22.24 -10.16 -9.17
C ASN A 39 20.99 -10.76 -8.49
N ALA A 40 20.69 -12.01 -8.86
CA ALA A 40 19.51 -12.71 -8.37
C ALA A 40 19.50 -12.90 -6.83
N GLU A 41 20.65 -12.85 -6.18
CA GLU A 41 20.75 -12.99 -4.72
C GLU A 41 20.11 -11.80 -3.99
N LEU A 42 19.92 -10.67 -4.67
CA LEU A 42 19.29 -9.49 -4.08
C LEU A 42 17.78 -9.67 -3.85
N SER A 43 17.16 -10.72 -4.40
CA SER A 43 15.73 -10.97 -4.21
C SER A 43 15.32 -11.03 -2.74
N GLY A 44 16.12 -11.70 -1.91
CA GLY A 44 15.85 -11.81 -0.49
C GLY A 44 15.93 -10.48 0.27
N LYS A 45 16.69 -9.52 -0.25
CA LYS A 45 16.79 -8.18 0.33
C LYS A 45 15.73 -7.22 -0.21
N ALA A 46 15.25 -7.45 -1.43
CA ALA A 46 14.26 -6.61 -2.07
C ALA A 46 12.84 -6.85 -1.53
N LEU A 47 12.50 -8.11 -1.24
CA LEU A 47 11.15 -8.48 -0.79
C LEU A 47 10.67 -7.70 0.44
N PRO A 48 11.48 -7.49 1.49
CA PRO A 48 11.02 -6.70 2.65
C PRO A 48 10.64 -5.27 2.28
N PHE A 49 11.34 -4.63 1.35
CA PHE A 49 11.01 -3.27 0.92
C PHE A 49 9.69 -3.22 0.18
N VAL A 50 9.42 -4.19 -0.69
CA VAL A 50 8.14 -4.29 -1.40
C VAL A 50 7.01 -4.54 -0.40
N GLY A 51 7.23 -5.41 0.58
CA GLY A 51 6.25 -5.69 1.62
C GLY A 51 5.92 -4.46 2.47
N LEU A 52 6.93 -3.66 2.82
CA LEU A 52 6.72 -2.41 3.55
C LEU A 52 5.88 -1.42 2.73
N ALA A 53 6.14 -1.34 1.43
CA ALA A 53 5.38 -0.46 0.54
C ALA A 53 3.91 -0.90 0.45
N GLU A 54 3.65 -2.19 0.38
CA GLU A 54 2.29 -2.73 0.38
C GLU A 54 1.55 -2.43 1.68
N GLY A 55 2.25 -2.32 2.78
CA GLY A 55 1.68 -1.98 4.08
C GLY A 55 0.93 -0.66 4.08
N ILE A 56 1.28 0.27 3.22
CA ILE A 56 0.61 1.58 3.12
C ILE A 56 -0.88 1.39 2.81
N CYS A 57 -1.21 0.59 1.79
CA CYS A 57 -2.60 0.32 1.44
C CYS A 57 -3.30 -0.51 2.52
N LEU A 58 -2.62 -1.47 3.10
CA LEU A 58 -3.17 -2.33 4.15
C LEU A 58 -3.55 -1.51 5.39
N TRP A 59 -2.71 -0.57 5.82
CA TRP A 59 -3.03 0.31 6.94
C TRP A 59 -4.20 1.23 6.61
N GLY A 60 -4.29 1.71 5.37
CA GLY A 60 -5.44 2.49 4.90
C GLY A 60 -6.73 1.67 4.94
N PHE A 61 -6.65 0.40 4.56
CA PHE A 61 -7.77 -0.53 4.66
C PHE A 61 -8.21 -0.69 6.12
N LEU A 62 -7.27 -0.83 7.05
CA LEU A 62 -7.58 -0.96 8.47
C LEU A 62 -8.29 0.28 9.00
N VAL A 63 -7.81 1.47 8.64
CA VAL A 63 -8.45 2.72 9.04
C VAL A 63 -9.88 2.80 8.48
N ALA A 64 -10.05 2.45 7.20
CA ALA A 64 -11.37 2.45 6.57
C ALA A 64 -12.33 1.48 7.28
N LEU A 65 -11.84 0.29 7.63
CA LEU A 65 -12.63 -0.71 8.33
C LEU A 65 -13.06 -0.19 9.70
N LEU A 66 -12.15 0.43 10.45
CA LEU A 66 -12.46 1.00 11.75
C LEU A 66 -13.48 2.14 11.64
N ILE A 67 -13.38 2.97 10.61
CA ILE A 67 -14.34 4.04 10.37
C ILE A 67 -15.74 3.45 10.17
N LEU A 68 -15.86 2.37 9.40
CA LEU A 68 -17.14 1.75 9.10
C LEU A 68 -17.74 1.02 10.32
N ILE A 69 -16.89 0.42 11.14
CA ILE A 69 -17.34 -0.36 12.29
C ILE A 69 -17.69 0.55 13.49
N LEU A 70 -16.88 1.53 13.77
CA LEU A 70 -17.05 2.41 14.91
C LEU A 70 -17.93 3.61 14.60
#